data_ee15e565192cdc2cba8417e441fc70a0
#
_entry.id   ee15e565192cdc2cba8417e441fc70a0
#
_cell.length_a   1.000
_cell.length_b   1.000
_cell.length_c   1.000
_cell.angle_alpha   90.00
_cell.angle_beta   90.00
_cell.angle_gamma   90.00
#
_symmetry.space_group_name_H-M   'P 1'
#
loop_
_entity.id
_entity.type
_entity.pdbx_description
1 polymer ?
#
loop_
_entity_poly.entity_id
_entity_poly.type
_entity_poly.pdbx_seq_one_letter_code
_entity_poly.pdbx_strand_id
1 'polypeptide(L)'
;MQVKKKIGPTTKGAIEPHNAAYDPVDKLFRQIFGNFPSISNSWPGNYGKATLETIQKAQEVKYDNYFKYLGLKENSGMKIFEIGPGWGPFSDYCRARGIDVTSICPGKSQYEYLKSSGHNVHRAVWQEYKPDNGPFDAIVAMGSPEHFASPTDYVEGKQDQVYRNFFDYCSSLLKPGGRIGGQFMTFNHKECDYNKLQVEKEGTTDEEQKHYHIGLLLYRYPEAWLPRDAEHFISCAKPGEFKTIKVVDGREHYIWTARGWKNEFDKIFPLSKWITVTRLMIRTLYDKDFSYWAKAFWKQSNRLCFEKGWMGHEFFFVEKQ
;
A
#
# COMPACT_ATOMS: atom_id res chain seq x y z
N MET A 1 -12.08 -21.24 -10.31
CA MET A 1 -13.39 -20.60 -10.51
C MET A 1 -13.75 -19.56 -9.44
N GLN A 2 -13.41 -19.71 -8.16
CA GLN A 2 -13.74 -18.75 -7.09
C GLN A 2 -12.80 -17.53 -7.05
N VAL A 3 -11.51 -17.65 -7.39
CA VAL A 3 -10.59 -16.51 -7.54
C VAL A 3 -11.12 -15.58 -8.62
N LYS A 4 -11.50 -16.13 -9.78
CA LYS A 4 -12.06 -15.34 -10.88
C LYS A 4 -13.34 -14.58 -10.51
N LYS A 5 -14.08 -15.04 -9.51
CA LYS A 5 -15.33 -14.39 -9.07
C LYS A 5 -15.08 -13.23 -8.09
N LYS A 6 -13.96 -13.25 -7.35
CA LYS A 6 -13.59 -12.19 -6.39
C LYS A 6 -12.49 -11.25 -6.89
N ILE A 7 -11.61 -11.74 -7.76
CA ILE A 7 -10.65 -10.91 -8.50
C ILE A 7 -11.36 -10.33 -9.76
N GLY A 8 -12.61 -10.73 -10.01
CA GLY A 8 -13.45 -10.24 -11.12
C GLY A 8 -13.89 -8.80 -10.93
N PRO A 9 -14.68 -8.27 -11.89
CA PRO A 9 -15.05 -6.86 -11.92
C PRO A 9 -15.68 -6.43 -10.59
N THR A 10 -14.93 -5.65 -9.87
CA THR A 10 -15.41 -4.87 -8.74
C THR A 10 -15.72 -3.47 -9.25
N THR A 11 -16.70 -2.82 -8.65
CA THR A 11 -17.04 -1.44 -8.98
C THR A 11 -15.84 -0.54 -8.69
N LYS A 12 -15.26 0.07 -9.73
CA LYS A 12 -14.20 1.06 -9.56
C LYS A 12 -14.62 2.12 -8.55
N GLY A 13 -13.69 2.50 -7.67
CA GLY A 13 -13.93 3.55 -6.69
C GLY A 13 -14.86 3.17 -5.54
N ALA A 14 -15.30 1.91 -5.45
CA ALA A 14 -16.14 1.49 -4.34
C ALA A 14 -15.37 1.50 -3.01
N ILE A 15 -15.88 2.27 -2.05
CA ILE A 15 -15.31 2.38 -0.70
C ILE A 15 -15.46 1.06 0.09
N GLU A 16 -16.54 0.30 -0.15
CA GLU A 16 -16.86 -0.95 0.55
C GLU A 16 -15.79 -2.05 0.41
N PRO A 17 -15.23 -2.35 -0.78
CA PRO A 17 -14.19 -3.36 -0.92
C PRO A 17 -12.92 -3.03 -0.12
N HIS A 18 -12.58 -1.76 -0.01
CA HIS A 18 -11.44 -1.31 0.79
C HIS A 18 -11.69 -1.57 2.28
N ASN A 19 -12.88 -1.26 2.78
CA ASN A 19 -13.28 -1.58 4.15
C ASN A 19 -13.24 -3.10 4.41
N ALA A 20 -13.70 -3.90 3.47
CA ALA A 20 -13.68 -5.37 3.60
C ALA A 20 -12.26 -5.95 3.69
N ALA A 21 -11.27 -5.30 3.07
CA ALA A 21 -9.87 -5.74 3.09
C ALA A 21 -9.16 -5.40 4.42
N TYR A 22 -9.43 -4.25 5.01
CA TYR A 22 -8.67 -3.71 6.15
C TYR A 22 -9.40 -3.80 7.49
N ASP A 23 -10.69 -3.47 7.56
CA ASP A 23 -11.44 -3.42 8.82
C ASP A 23 -11.39 -4.71 9.66
N PRO A 24 -11.42 -5.94 9.09
CA PRO A 24 -11.42 -7.17 9.89
C PRO A 24 -10.18 -7.37 10.75
N VAL A 25 -9.05 -6.81 10.35
CA VAL A 25 -7.74 -7.02 11.00
C VAL A 25 -7.20 -5.78 11.66
N ASP A 26 -7.84 -4.65 11.43
CA ASP A 26 -7.43 -3.36 11.93
C ASP A 26 -7.17 -3.36 13.43
N LYS A 27 -8.12 -3.84 14.21
CA LYS A 27 -7.99 -3.95 15.66
C LYS A 27 -6.79 -4.79 16.08
N LEU A 28 -6.51 -5.89 15.36
CA LEU A 28 -5.38 -6.75 15.63
C LEU A 28 -4.06 -6.03 15.32
N PHE A 29 -3.95 -5.37 14.17
CA PHE A 29 -2.75 -4.60 13.82
C PHE A 29 -2.46 -3.51 14.84
N ARG A 30 -3.47 -2.78 15.29
CA ARG A 30 -3.29 -1.75 16.32
C ARG A 30 -2.87 -2.33 17.68
N GLN A 31 -3.37 -3.51 18.04
CA GLN A 31 -2.95 -4.21 19.26
C GLN A 31 -1.49 -4.69 19.18
N ILE A 32 -1.00 -5.03 17.97
CA ILE A 32 0.36 -5.51 17.75
C ILE A 32 1.35 -4.35 17.71
N PHE A 33 1.06 -3.33 16.91
CA PHE A 33 1.99 -2.25 16.62
C PHE A 33 1.74 -0.99 17.46
N GLY A 34 0.74 -1.00 18.35
CA GLY A 34 0.42 0.13 19.24
C GLY A 34 0.07 1.40 18.46
N ASN A 35 0.65 2.51 18.89
CA ASN A 35 0.51 3.81 18.20
C ASN A 35 1.43 3.95 16.98
N PHE A 36 2.10 2.88 16.59
CA PHE A 36 2.94 2.82 15.39
C PHE A 36 2.29 1.93 14.32
N PRO A 37 1.18 2.37 13.74
CA PRO A 37 0.36 1.56 12.87
C PRO A 37 0.87 1.52 11.44
N SER A 38 2.11 1.90 11.19
CA SER A 38 2.62 1.90 9.84
C SER A 38 2.96 0.49 9.41
N ILE A 39 2.13 -0.04 8.56
CA ILE A 39 2.40 -1.25 7.80
C ILE A 39 3.25 -0.93 6.56
N SER A 40 3.67 0.33 6.43
CA SER A 40 4.50 0.77 5.32
C SER A 40 5.91 0.25 5.47
N ASN A 41 6.51 -0.06 4.33
CA ASN A 41 7.84 -0.63 4.25
C ASN A 41 8.92 0.36 4.69
N SER A 42 9.98 -0.17 5.26
CA SER A 42 11.17 0.60 5.63
C SER A 42 11.92 1.10 4.40
N TRP A 43 12.67 2.17 4.56
CA TRP A 43 13.64 2.60 3.55
C TRP A 43 14.82 1.62 3.51
N PRO A 44 15.38 1.30 2.32
CA PRO A 44 16.55 0.46 2.20
C PRO A 44 17.75 0.96 3.02
N GLY A 45 18.30 0.11 3.88
CA GLY A 45 19.46 0.39 4.72
C GLY A 45 19.84 -0.84 5.56
N ASN A 46 20.93 -0.76 6.31
CA ASN A 46 21.32 -1.80 7.24
C ASN A 46 20.89 -1.43 8.66
N TYR A 47 19.79 -2.01 9.13
CA TYR A 47 19.23 -1.77 10.47
C TYR A 47 19.44 -2.95 11.43
N GLY A 48 20.20 -3.97 11.02
CA GLY A 48 20.45 -5.16 11.83
C GLY A 48 19.21 -6.04 11.99
N LYS A 49 18.95 -6.52 13.22
CA LYS A 49 17.84 -7.42 13.50
C LYS A 49 16.50 -6.69 13.37
N ALA A 50 15.55 -7.31 12.68
CA ALA A 50 14.20 -6.75 12.53
C ALA A 50 13.43 -6.84 13.84
N THR A 51 13.33 -5.72 14.54
CA THR A 51 12.55 -5.49 15.77
C THR A 51 11.62 -4.30 15.56
N LEU A 52 10.64 -4.11 16.44
CA LEU A 52 9.76 -2.93 16.35
C LEU A 52 10.55 -1.63 16.37
N GLU A 53 11.55 -1.51 17.24
CA GLU A 53 12.42 -0.34 17.34
C GLU A 53 13.18 -0.06 16.05
N THR A 54 13.82 -1.10 15.46
CA THR A 54 14.57 -0.92 14.21
C THR A 54 13.68 -0.65 13.01
N ILE A 55 12.44 -1.18 12.99
CA ILE A 55 11.43 -0.85 11.98
C ILE A 55 11.01 0.61 12.09
N GLN A 56 10.78 1.11 13.32
CA GLN A 56 10.45 2.51 13.56
C GLN A 56 11.57 3.44 13.05
N LYS A 57 12.81 3.13 13.40
CA LYS A 57 13.99 3.86 12.94
C LYS A 57 14.13 3.88 11.42
N ALA A 58 13.95 2.74 10.77
CA ALA A 58 13.97 2.65 9.31
C ALA A 58 12.84 3.46 8.67
N GLN A 59 11.71 3.58 9.34
CA GLN A 59 10.58 4.36 8.86
C GLN A 59 10.82 5.86 8.97
N GLU A 60 11.47 6.33 10.03
CA GLU A 60 11.92 7.73 10.14
C GLU A 60 12.89 8.07 9.00
N VAL A 61 13.89 7.22 8.75
CA VAL A 61 14.81 7.38 7.61
C VAL A 61 14.06 7.39 6.27
N LYS A 62 13.00 6.57 6.13
CA LYS A 62 12.13 6.63 4.95
C LYS A 62 11.49 8.01 4.80
N TYR A 63 10.94 8.57 5.87
CA TYR A 63 10.30 9.88 5.83
C TYR A 63 11.29 11.01 5.54
N ASP A 64 12.50 10.95 6.09
CA ASP A 64 13.60 11.86 5.73
C ASP A 64 13.92 11.83 4.24
N ASN A 65 13.95 10.63 3.64
CA ASN A 65 14.16 10.47 2.21
C ASN A 65 12.99 11.01 1.39
N TYR A 66 11.74 10.85 1.84
CA TYR A 66 10.59 11.50 1.20
C TYR A 66 10.72 13.02 1.25
N PHE A 67 11.07 13.60 2.40
CA PHE A 67 11.37 15.05 2.50
C PHE A 67 12.41 15.48 1.49
N LYS A 68 13.55 14.79 1.43
CA LYS A 68 14.65 15.06 0.51
C LYS A 68 14.21 15.03 -0.96
N TYR A 69 13.59 13.93 -1.39
CA TYR A 69 13.26 13.73 -2.80
C TYR A 69 12.02 14.53 -3.24
N LEU A 70 11.10 14.83 -2.33
CA LEU A 70 9.98 15.74 -2.59
C LEU A 70 10.38 17.23 -2.47
N GLY A 71 11.58 17.53 -1.98
CA GLY A 71 12.05 18.90 -1.80
C GLY A 71 11.31 19.65 -0.69
N LEU A 72 10.75 18.94 0.29
CA LEU A 72 10.02 19.53 1.41
C LEU A 72 10.98 20.25 2.36
N LYS A 73 10.55 21.37 2.92
CA LYS A 73 11.32 22.20 3.85
C LYS A 73 10.51 22.39 5.13
N GLU A 74 11.15 22.17 6.26
CA GLU A 74 10.49 22.38 7.57
C GLU A 74 10.06 23.84 7.75
N ASN A 75 8.92 24.03 8.42
CA ASN A 75 8.36 25.34 8.76
C ASN A 75 8.19 26.31 7.57
N SER A 76 8.01 25.76 6.36
CA SER A 76 7.91 26.54 5.12
C SER A 76 6.48 26.89 4.71
N GLY A 77 5.48 26.32 5.37
CA GLY A 77 4.08 26.41 4.94
C GLY A 77 3.80 25.70 3.62
N MET A 78 4.69 24.79 3.18
CA MET A 78 4.44 23.93 2.00
C MET A 78 3.22 23.07 2.24
N LYS A 79 2.49 22.77 1.16
CA LYS A 79 1.27 21.97 1.17
C LYS A 79 1.50 20.64 0.47
N ILE A 80 1.12 19.55 1.11
CA ILE A 80 1.12 18.23 0.48
C ILE A 80 -0.29 17.63 0.42
N PHE A 81 -0.51 16.80 -0.60
CA PHE A 81 -1.71 15.98 -0.73
C PHE A 81 -1.34 14.51 -0.60
N GLU A 82 -1.87 13.83 0.43
CA GLU A 82 -1.56 12.43 0.70
C GLU A 82 -2.75 11.52 0.31
N ILE A 83 -2.50 10.59 -0.61
CA ILE A 83 -3.47 9.63 -1.11
C ILE A 83 -3.26 8.30 -0.39
N GLY A 84 -4.17 7.94 0.49
CA GLY A 84 -4.08 6.73 1.30
C GLY A 84 -3.10 6.86 2.48
N PRO A 85 -3.34 7.79 3.44
CA PRO A 85 -2.47 8.02 4.60
C PRO A 85 -2.40 6.84 5.58
N GLY A 86 -3.24 5.82 5.40
CA GLY A 86 -3.38 4.74 6.36
C GLY A 86 -3.82 5.28 7.72
N TRP A 87 -2.99 5.08 8.74
CA TRP A 87 -3.20 5.61 10.10
C TRP A 87 -2.53 6.97 10.33
N GLY A 88 -1.99 7.60 9.27
CA GLY A 88 -1.46 8.96 9.29
C GLY A 88 -0.04 9.18 9.81
N PRO A 89 0.84 8.18 9.92
CA PRO A 89 2.15 8.40 10.53
C PRO A 89 3.04 9.34 9.72
N PHE A 90 2.92 9.36 8.39
CA PHE A 90 3.63 10.33 7.55
C PHE A 90 2.97 11.72 7.63
N SER A 91 1.65 11.78 7.66
CA SER A 91 0.94 13.05 7.92
C SER A 91 1.36 13.67 9.25
N ASP A 92 1.49 12.87 10.33
CA ASP A 92 1.96 13.34 11.63
C ASP A 92 3.41 13.82 11.57
N TYR A 93 4.28 13.08 10.87
CA TYR A 93 5.67 13.46 10.66
C TYR A 93 5.80 14.80 9.92
N CYS A 94 4.97 15.03 8.89
CA CYS A 94 4.91 16.28 8.13
C CYS A 94 4.37 17.44 8.97
N ARG A 95 3.24 17.24 9.66
CA ARG A 95 2.61 18.27 10.50
C ARG A 95 3.52 18.74 11.63
N ALA A 96 4.25 17.81 12.27
CA ALA A 96 5.23 18.15 13.29
C ALA A 96 6.38 19.01 12.77
N ARG A 97 6.56 19.07 11.43
CA ARG A 97 7.57 19.89 10.75
C ARG A 97 6.97 21.10 10.00
N GLY A 98 5.75 21.50 10.36
CA GLY A 98 5.11 22.70 9.80
C GLY A 98 4.72 22.58 8.32
N ILE A 99 4.47 21.35 7.84
CA ILE A 99 3.90 21.10 6.52
C ILE A 99 2.40 20.96 6.63
N ASP A 100 1.65 21.63 5.76
CA ASP A 100 0.19 21.51 5.67
C ASP A 100 -0.18 20.25 4.88
N VAL A 101 -0.95 19.34 5.51
CA VAL A 101 -1.30 18.05 4.94
C VAL A 101 -2.80 17.97 4.73
N THR A 102 -3.21 17.77 3.49
CA THR A 102 -4.56 17.35 3.13
C THR A 102 -4.50 15.91 2.66
N SER A 103 -5.42 15.06 3.11
CA SER A 103 -5.40 13.64 2.75
C SER A 103 -6.78 13.10 2.39
N ILE A 104 -6.77 12.01 1.61
CA ILE A 104 -7.97 11.21 1.31
C ILE A 104 -7.76 9.77 1.72
N CYS A 105 -8.79 9.20 2.35
CA CYS A 105 -8.76 7.83 2.84
C CYS A 105 -10.14 7.17 2.59
N PRO A 106 -10.24 6.11 1.78
CA PRO A 106 -11.50 5.40 1.57
C PRO A 106 -11.93 4.55 2.77
N GLY A 107 -10.97 4.05 3.56
CA GLY A 107 -11.20 3.18 4.71
C GLY A 107 -11.95 3.88 5.84
N LYS A 108 -13.08 3.30 6.29
CA LYS A 108 -13.92 3.91 7.32
C LYS A 108 -13.20 4.07 8.64
N SER A 109 -12.60 3.00 9.17
CA SER A 109 -11.93 3.00 10.47
C SER A 109 -10.71 3.92 10.50
N GLN A 110 -9.94 3.96 9.40
CA GLN A 110 -8.80 4.86 9.26
C GLN A 110 -9.26 6.32 9.18
N TYR A 111 -10.28 6.62 8.38
CA TYR A 111 -10.87 7.96 8.28
C TYR A 111 -11.36 8.47 9.64
N GLU A 112 -12.15 7.67 10.37
CA GLU A 112 -12.68 8.04 11.68
C GLU A 112 -11.57 8.33 12.69
N TYR A 113 -10.53 7.49 12.69
CA TYR A 113 -9.35 7.71 13.53
C TYR A 113 -8.62 9.02 13.20
N LEU A 114 -8.28 9.24 11.93
CA LEU A 114 -7.57 10.43 11.48
C LEU A 114 -8.38 11.70 11.77
N LYS A 115 -9.69 11.67 11.50
CA LYS A 115 -10.58 12.78 11.79
C LYS A 115 -10.62 13.13 13.27
N SER A 116 -10.73 12.11 14.14
CA SER A 116 -10.71 12.30 15.60
C SER A 116 -9.37 12.79 16.13
N SER A 117 -8.27 12.52 15.40
CA SER A 117 -6.92 12.97 15.72
C SER A 117 -6.57 14.34 15.12
N GLY A 118 -7.56 15.06 14.57
CA GLY A 118 -7.40 16.42 14.05
C GLY A 118 -6.68 16.52 12.71
N HIS A 119 -6.68 15.45 11.89
CA HIS A 119 -6.17 15.51 10.52
C HIS A 119 -7.17 16.19 9.58
N ASN A 120 -6.65 16.91 8.58
CA ASN A 120 -7.44 17.37 7.44
C ASN A 120 -7.58 16.21 6.45
N VAL A 121 -8.56 15.34 6.69
CA VAL A 121 -8.79 14.12 5.93
C VAL A 121 -10.22 14.07 5.39
N HIS A 122 -10.37 13.57 4.16
CA HIS A 122 -11.64 13.35 3.50
C HIS A 122 -11.84 11.88 3.18
N ARG A 123 -13.08 11.38 3.35
CA ARG A 123 -13.41 10.00 3.02
C ARG A 123 -13.75 9.90 1.55
N ALA A 124 -12.75 9.60 0.73
CA ALA A 124 -12.88 9.58 -0.73
C ALA A 124 -11.82 8.70 -1.39
N VAL A 125 -12.02 8.42 -2.67
CA VAL A 125 -11.01 7.90 -3.60
C VAL A 125 -10.54 9.03 -4.52
N TRP A 126 -9.32 8.93 -5.03
CA TRP A 126 -8.71 9.99 -5.84
C TRP A 126 -9.46 10.27 -7.14
N GLN A 127 -10.16 9.28 -7.70
CA GLN A 127 -10.96 9.43 -8.91
C GLN A 127 -12.15 10.40 -8.75
N GLU A 128 -12.63 10.59 -7.52
CA GLU A 128 -13.85 11.32 -7.21
C GLU A 128 -13.61 12.62 -6.42
N TYR A 129 -12.42 12.75 -5.80
CA TYR A 129 -12.12 13.88 -4.93
C TYR A 129 -11.39 15.00 -5.66
N LYS A 130 -11.84 16.22 -5.48
CA LYS A 130 -11.18 17.44 -5.94
C LYS A 130 -10.91 18.33 -4.73
N PRO A 131 -9.64 18.47 -4.28
CA PRO A 131 -9.32 19.38 -3.19
C PRO A 131 -9.53 20.83 -3.61
N ASP A 132 -10.03 21.65 -2.68
CA ASP A 132 -10.27 23.09 -2.86
C ASP A 132 -9.12 23.98 -2.34
N ASN A 133 -8.14 23.40 -1.66
CA ASN A 133 -7.02 24.08 -1.02
C ASN A 133 -5.67 23.94 -1.75
N GLY A 134 -5.68 23.46 -3.00
CA GLY A 134 -4.48 23.43 -3.86
C GLY A 134 -4.08 24.81 -4.39
N PRO A 135 -3.04 24.90 -5.25
CA PRO A 135 -2.19 23.80 -5.68
C PRO A 135 -1.19 23.34 -4.60
N PHE A 136 -0.70 22.10 -4.74
CA PHE A 136 0.20 21.45 -3.79
C PHE A 136 1.68 21.51 -4.25
N ASP A 137 2.59 21.51 -3.28
CA ASP A 137 4.02 21.40 -3.52
C ASP A 137 4.44 19.96 -3.81
N ALA A 138 3.76 19.00 -3.17
CA ALA A 138 3.98 17.58 -3.43
C ALA A 138 2.69 16.76 -3.25
N ILE A 139 2.66 15.59 -3.92
CA ILE A 139 1.65 14.55 -3.75
C ILE A 139 2.35 13.27 -3.29
N VAL A 140 1.75 12.58 -2.34
CA VAL A 140 2.29 11.36 -1.74
C VAL A 140 1.29 10.22 -1.86
N ALA A 141 1.77 9.04 -2.28
CA ALA A 141 0.97 7.83 -2.42
C ALA A 141 1.79 6.61 -1.92
N MET A 142 1.74 6.34 -0.60
CA MET A 142 2.49 5.26 0.02
C MET A 142 1.61 4.02 0.21
N GLY A 143 1.86 2.94 -0.56
CA GLY A 143 1.09 1.70 -0.44
C GLY A 143 -0.35 1.84 -0.91
N SER A 144 -0.63 2.80 -1.79
CA SER A 144 -1.94 3.00 -2.40
C SER A 144 -1.97 2.76 -3.93
N PRO A 145 -0.87 2.96 -4.70
CA PRO A 145 -0.90 2.74 -6.14
C PRO A 145 -1.21 1.31 -6.58
N GLU A 146 -0.91 0.31 -5.75
CA GLU A 146 -1.27 -1.08 -6.00
C GLU A 146 -2.79 -1.32 -6.06
N HIS A 147 -3.58 -0.39 -5.55
CA HIS A 147 -5.05 -0.44 -5.56
C HIS A 147 -5.68 0.46 -6.64
N PHE A 148 -4.89 1.11 -7.50
CA PHE A 148 -5.45 2.03 -8.48
C PHE A 148 -6.06 1.30 -9.67
N ALA A 149 -5.39 0.29 -10.20
CA ALA A 149 -5.93 -0.58 -11.22
C ALA A 149 -6.52 -1.86 -10.63
N SER A 150 -7.63 -2.30 -11.17
CA SER A 150 -8.26 -3.56 -10.79
C SER A 150 -7.84 -4.71 -11.73
N PRO A 151 -8.06 -5.97 -11.33
CA PRO A 151 -7.91 -7.11 -12.25
C PRO A 151 -8.75 -6.97 -13.53
N THR A 152 -9.91 -6.33 -13.45
CA THR A 152 -10.74 -6.04 -14.62
C THR A 152 -10.05 -5.07 -15.56
N ASP A 153 -9.44 -4.01 -15.02
CA ASP A 153 -8.70 -3.04 -15.83
C ASP A 153 -7.54 -3.72 -16.58
N TYR A 154 -6.86 -4.64 -15.92
CA TYR A 154 -5.80 -5.43 -16.55
C TYR A 154 -6.33 -6.31 -17.70
N VAL A 155 -7.37 -7.12 -17.43
CA VAL A 155 -7.96 -8.03 -18.42
C VAL A 155 -8.54 -7.28 -19.62
N GLU A 156 -9.07 -6.09 -19.41
CA GLU A 156 -9.61 -5.22 -20.46
C GLU A 156 -8.54 -4.34 -21.14
N GLY A 157 -7.26 -4.47 -20.77
CA GLY A 157 -6.17 -3.66 -21.33
C GLY A 157 -6.23 -2.17 -20.94
N LYS A 158 -6.88 -1.85 -19.82
CA LYS A 158 -7.10 -0.48 -19.35
C LYS A 158 -6.17 -0.06 -18.21
N GLN A 159 -5.29 -0.92 -17.73
CA GLN A 159 -4.40 -0.65 -16.60
C GLN A 159 -3.57 0.63 -16.84
N ASP A 160 -2.93 0.76 -17.99
CA ASP A 160 -2.12 1.93 -18.33
C ASP A 160 -2.94 3.22 -18.39
N GLN A 161 -4.19 3.12 -18.84
CA GLN A 161 -5.09 4.29 -18.85
C GLN A 161 -5.46 4.73 -17.43
N VAL A 162 -5.61 3.80 -16.49
CA VAL A 162 -5.85 4.14 -15.08
C VAL A 162 -4.64 4.88 -14.51
N TYR A 163 -3.42 4.41 -14.78
CA TYR A 163 -2.20 5.08 -14.33
C TYR A 163 -2.01 6.44 -14.99
N ARG A 164 -2.32 6.58 -16.28
CA ARG A 164 -2.34 7.87 -16.98
C ARG A 164 -3.30 8.85 -16.32
N ASN A 165 -4.52 8.41 -16.04
CA ASN A 165 -5.53 9.24 -15.36
C ASN A 165 -5.04 9.70 -13.98
N PHE A 166 -4.31 8.86 -13.26
CA PHE A 166 -3.69 9.23 -11.99
C PHE A 166 -2.64 10.33 -12.16
N PHE A 167 -1.73 10.21 -13.15
CA PHE A 167 -0.75 11.25 -13.42
C PHE A 167 -1.40 12.56 -13.88
N ASP A 168 -2.41 12.51 -14.75
CA ASP A 168 -3.19 13.67 -15.18
C ASP A 168 -3.87 14.36 -13.98
N TYR A 169 -4.45 13.59 -13.08
CA TYR A 169 -5.03 14.09 -11.84
C TYR A 169 -3.96 14.77 -10.98
N CYS A 170 -2.84 14.12 -10.70
CA CYS A 170 -1.75 14.69 -9.93
C CYS A 170 -1.19 15.97 -10.57
N SER A 171 -0.99 15.96 -11.88
CA SER A 171 -0.52 17.13 -12.62
C SER A 171 -1.44 18.32 -12.47
N SER A 172 -2.76 18.09 -12.49
CA SER A 172 -3.75 19.17 -12.31
C SER A 172 -3.73 19.82 -10.92
N LEU A 173 -3.21 19.13 -9.92
CA LEU A 173 -3.16 19.56 -8.53
C LEU A 173 -1.80 20.13 -8.11
N LEU A 174 -0.74 19.83 -8.84
CA LEU A 174 0.62 20.23 -8.50
C LEU A 174 0.96 21.62 -9.05
N LYS A 175 1.73 22.37 -8.26
CA LYS A 175 2.44 23.55 -8.74
C LYS A 175 3.43 23.17 -9.86
N PRO A 176 3.84 24.08 -10.75
CA PRO A 176 5.00 23.87 -11.61
C PRO A 176 6.23 23.48 -10.76
N GLY A 177 6.97 22.45 -11.17
CA GLY A 177 8.08 21.89 -10.38
C GLY A 177 7.66 21.11 -9.13
N GLY A 178 6.36 20.96 -8.88
CA GLY A 178 5.84 20.12 -7.80
C GLY A 178 6.13 18.63 -8.04
N ARG A 179 6.18 17.85 -6.97
CA ARG A 179 6.69 16.47 -7.04
C ARG A 179 5.68 15.44 -6.57
N ILE A 180 5.78 14.24 -7.16
CA ILE A 180 5.06 13.05 -6.67
C ILE A 180 6.08 12.09 -6.09
N GLY A 181 5.79 11.56 -4.91
CA GLY A 181 6.53 10.47 -4.31
C GLY A 181 5.60 9.34 -3.87
N GLY A 182 6.01 8.11 -4.15
CA GLY A 182 5.21 6.96 -3.77
C GLY A 182 6.03 5.71 -3.56
N GLN A 183 5.35 4.68 -3.09
CA GLN A 183 5.87 3.33 -2.98
C GLN A 183 4.74 2.34 -3.18
N PHE A 184 5.05 1.19 -3.75
CA PHE A 184 4.06 0.14 -3.99
C PHE A 184 4.70 -1.24 -4.24
N MET A 185 3.89 -2.26 -4.08
CA MET A 185 4.22 -3.62 -4.52
C MET A 185 4.11 -3.73 -6.04
N THR A 186 4.97 -4.54 -6.63
CA THR A 186 5.02 -4.79 -8.08
C THR A 186 5.04 -6.28 -8.39
N PHE A 187 4.85 -6.65 -9.64
CA PHE A 187 5.11 -8.01 -10.13
C PHE A 187 6.61 -8.26 -10.45
N ASN A 188 7.51 -7.47 -9.87
CA ASN A 188 8.96 -7.64 -9.97
C ASN A 188 9.46 -7.76 -11.42
N HIS A 189 9.13 -6.76 -12.25
CA HIS A 189 9.48 -6.66 -13.67
C HIS A 189 8.94 -7.79 -14.56
N LYS A 190 7.89 -8.50 -14.11
CA LYS A 190 7.31 -9.64 -14.83
C LYS A 190 5.82 -9.43 -15.08
N GLU A 191 5.30 -10.14 -16.07
CA GLU A 191 3.86 -10.26 -16.24
C GLU A 191 3.31 -11.33 -15.27
N CYS A 192 2.12 -11.10 -14.76
CA CYS A 192 1.38 -12.07 -13.99
C CYS A 192 0.17 -12.56 -14.78
N ASP A 193 0.14 -13.85 -15.08
CA ASP A 193 -0.98 -14.44 -15.81
C ASP A 193 -2.20 -14.59 -14.88
N TYR A 194 -3.14 -13.65 -15.03
CA TYR A 194 -4.40 -13.66 -14.27
C TYR A 194 -5.14 -14.99 -14.34
N ASN A 195 -5.10 -15.68 -15.50
CA ASN A 195 -5.85 -16.92 -15.71
C ASN A 195 -5.30 -18.12 -14.95
N LYS A 196 -4.04 -18.06 -14.53
CA LYS A 196 -3.39 -19.12 -13.74
C LYS A 196 -3.55 -18.92 -12.25
N LEU A 197 -4.00 -17.76 -11.78
CA LEU A 197 -4.20 -17.48 -10.37
C LEU A 197 -5.27 -18.40 -9.76
N GLN A 198 -4.96 -18.93 -8.59
CA GLN A 198 -5.86 -19.83 -7.85
C GLN A 198 -5.59 -19.77 -6.33
N VAL A 199 -6.55 -20.18 -5.49
CA VAL A 199 -6.45 -20.20 -4.02
C VAL A 199 -6.80 -21.54 -3.39
N GLU A 200 -7.24 -22.51 -4.20
CA GLU A 200 -7.77 -23.77 -3.68
C GLU A 200 -6.66 -24.73 -3.23
N LYS A 201 -5.68 -24.97 -4.08
CA LYS A 201 -4.62 -25.95 -3.83
C LYS A 201 -3.25 -25.37 -4.14
N GLU A 202 -2.36 -25.44 -3.17
CA GLU A 202 -0.94 -25.14 -3.40
C GLU A 202 -0.35 -26.21 -4.32
N GLY A 203 0.32 -25.74 -5.38
CA GLY A 203 0.97 -26.62 -6.32
C GLY A 203 2.31 -27.16 -5.81
N THR A 204 2.92 -28.03 -6.61
CA THR A 204 4.21 -28.65 -6.28
C THR A 204 5.40 -28.00 -6.99
N THR A 205 5.14 -27.38 -8.15
CA THR A 205 6.16 -26.64 -8.91
C THR A 205 6.27 -25.20 -8.42
N ASP A 206 7.40 -24.54 -8.64
CA ASP A 206 7.62 -23.13 -8.26
C ASP A 206 6.60 -22.20 -8.95
N GLU A 207 6.26 -22.47 -10.20
CA GLU A 207 5.28 -21.69 -10.95
C GLU A 207 3.84 -21.86 -10.41
N GLU A 208 3.45 -23.07 -10.01
CA GLU A 208 2.15 -23.32 -9.37
C GLU A 208 2.07 -22.67 -7.99
N GLN A 209 3.14 -22.74 -7.21
CA GLN A 209 3.24 -22.07 -5.91
C GLN A 209 3.15 -20.56 -6.07
N LYS A 210 3.84 -19.98 -7.06
CA LYS A 210 3.74 -18.56 -7.40
C LYS A 210 2.28 -18.14 -7.64
N HIS A 211 1.56 -18.84 -8.53
CA HIS A 211 0.17 -18.53 -8.84
C HIS A 211 -0.78 -18.71 -7.64
N TYR A 212 -0.50 -19.68 -6.79
CA TYR A 212 -1.26 -19.88 -5.55
C TYR A 212 -1.02 -18.76 -4.54
N HIS A 213 0.23 -18.43 -4.23
CA HIS A 213 0.54 -17.42 -3.21
C HIS A 213 0.16 -16.00 -3.65
N ILE A 214 0.41 -15.64 -4.91
CA ILE A 214 -0.07 -14.37 -5.49
C ILE A 214 -1.61 -14.36 -5.49
N GLY A 215 -2.24 -15.47 -5.88
CA GLY A 215 -3.69 -15.62 -5.85
C GLY A 215 -4.28 -15.37 -4.46
N LEU A 216 -3.69 -15.92 -3.40
CA LEU A 216 -4.10 -15.66 -2.02
C LEU A 216 -3.98 -14.18 -1.62
N LEU A 217 -2.90 -13.50 -2.04
CA LEU A 217 -2.72 -12.09 -1.75
C LEU A 217 -3.73 -11.21 -2.48
N LEU A 218 -3.93 -11.43 -3.78
CA LEU A 218 -4.91 -10.67 -4.57
C LEU A 218 -6.36 -11.02 -4.17
N TYR A 219 -6.59 -12.22 -3.65
CA TYR A 219 -7.88 -12.55 -3.05
C TYR A 219 -8.18 -11.72 -1.79
N ARG A 220 -7.14 -11.44 -0.99
CA ARG A 220 -7.22 -10.56 0.17
C ARG A 220 -7.48 -9.10 -0.23
N TYR A 221 -6.94 -8.67 -1.38
CA TYR A 221 -7.08 -7.32 -1.91
C TYR A 221 -7.75 -7.37 -3.29
N PRO A 222 -9.08 -7.61 -3.35
CA PRO A 222 -9.77 -8.00 -4.58
C PRO A 222 -9.78 -6.95 -5.68
N GLU A 223 -9.48 -5.70 -5.35
CA GLU A 223 -9.39 -4.59 -6.31
C GLU A 223 -7.96 -4.21 -6.69
N ALA A 224 -6.96 -4.93 -6.16
CA ALA A 224 -5.57 -4.64 -6.45
C ALA A 224 -5.08 -5.44 -7.65
N TRP A 225 -4.54 -4.74 -8.64
CA TRP A 225 -3.70 -5.33 -9.68
C TRP A 225 -2.42 -4.53 -9.79
N LEU A 226 -1.31 -5.17 -9.46
CA LEU A 226 -0.03 -4.49 -9.31
C LEU A 226 0.52 -3.99 -10.64
N PRO A 227 1.26 -2.89 -10.66
CA PRO A 227 2.10 -2.54 -11.81
C PRO A 227 3.22 -3.58 -11.96
N ARG A 228 3.75 -3.70 -13.18
CA ARG A 228 4.90 -4.56 -13.42
C ARG A 228 6.13 -4.11 -12.61
N ASP A 229 6.40 -2.82 -12.65
CA ASP A 229 7.49 -2.12 -11.95
C ASP A 229 7.21 -0.61 -11.92
N ALA A 230 8.09 0.18 -11.28
CA ALA A 230 7.96 1.62 -11.20
C ALA A 230 8.16 2.32 -12.55
N GLU A 231 9.02 1.77 -13.41
CA GLU A 231 9.23 2.33 -14.76
C GLU A 231 7.97 2.20 -15.61
N HIS A 232 7.30 1.04 -15.56
CA HIS A 232 6.01 0.84 -16.21
C HIS A 232 4.99 1.87 -15.70
N PHE A 233 4.85 2.02 -14.37
CA PHE A 233 3.91 2.95 -13.77
C PHE A 233 4.18 4.40 -14.23
N ILE A 234 5.43 4.85 -14.16
CA ILE A 234 5.84 6.21 -14.53
C ILE A 234 5.66 6.45 -16.05
N SER A 235 5.95 5.44 -16.88
CA SER A 235 5.84 5.55 -18.34
C SER A 235 4.42 5.80 -18.83
N CYS A 236 3.41 5.55 -17.99
CA CYS A 236 2.01 5.84 -18.28
C CYS A 236 1.67 7.33 -18.24
N ALA A 237 2.51 8.18 -17.62
CA ALA A 237 2.36 9.63 -17.68
C ALA A 237 2.51 10.15 -19.12
N LYS A 238 1.99 11.35 -19.41
CA LYS A 238 2.20 11.98 -20.73
C LYS A 238 3.67 12.23 -20.96
N PRO A 239 4.17 12.00 -22.17
CA PRO A 239 5.58 12.25 -22.51
C PRO A 239 5.99 13.70 -22.16
N GLY A 240 7.10 13.83 -21.41
CA GLY A 240 7.64 15.12 -21.01
C GLY A 240 6.92 15.80 -19.84
N GLU A 241 5.82 15.28 -19.33
CA GLU A 241 5.06 15.89 -18.22
C GLU A 241 5.76 15.72 -16.87
N PHE A 242 6.40 14.59 -16.66
CA PHE A 242 7.15 14.29 -15.44
C PHE A 242 8.57 13.83 -15.75
N LYS A 243 9.52 14.33 -14.96
CA LYS A 243 10.91 13.87 -14.95
C LYS A 243 11.14 12.96 -13.74
N THR A 244 11.69 11.77 -13.97
CA THR A 244 12.08 10.87 -12.88
C THR A 244 13.26 11.45 -12.09
N ILE A 245 13.07 11.61 -10.79
CA ILE A 245 14.12 12.03 -9.84
C ILE A 245 14.85 10.80 -9.32
N LYS A 246 14.09 9.78 -8.90
CA LYS A 246 14.64 8.59 -8.26
C LYS A 246 13.66 7.42 -8.33
N VAL A 247 14.18 6.22 -8.60
CA VAL A 247 13.55 4.94 -8.34
C VAL A 247 14.46 4.15 -7.41
N VAL A 248 13.89 3.43 -6.45
CA VAL A 248 14.64 2.64 -5.48
C VAL A 248 13.97 1.29 -5.30
N ASP A 249 14.75 0.21 -5.49
CA ASP A 249 14.33 -1.14 -5.11
C ASP A 249 14.30 -1.28 -3.59
N GLY A 250 13.13 -1.57 -3.06
CA GLY A 250 12.87 -1.79 -1.63
C GLY A 250 12.58 -3.24 -1.27
N ARG A 251 12.70 -4.19 -2.20
CA ARG A 251 12.28 -5.58 -2.03
C ARG A 251 12.93 -6.26 -0.81
N GLU A 252 14.23 -6.18 -0.67
CA GLU A 252 14.93 -6.81 0.45
C GLU A 252 14.52 -6.20 1.80
N HIS A 253 14.26 -4.88 1.84
CA HIS A 253 13.77 -4.21 3.05
C HIS A 253 12.32 -4.49 3.35
N TYR A 254 11.51 -4.78 2.33
CA TYR A 254 10.17 -5.30 2.55
C TYR A 254 10.21 -6.68 3.24
N ILE A 255 11.08 -7.58 2.77
CA ILE A 255 11.30 -8.90 3.39
C ILE A 255 11.74 -8.75 4.85
N TRP A 256 12.71 -7.88 5.12
CA TRP A 256 13.19 -7.59 6.47
C TRP A 256 12.07 -7.03 7.37
N THR A 257 11.29 -6.09 6.88
CA THR A 257 10.13 -5.54 7.58
C THR A 257 9.08 -6.62 7.87
N ALA A 258 8.75 -7.46 6.89
CA ALA A 258 7.80 -8.57 7.06
C ALA A 258 8.24 -9.58 8.11
N ARG A 259 9.55 -9.86 8.21
CA ARG A 259 10.12 -10.68 9.30
C ARG A 259 9.94 -10.02 10.65
N GLY A 260 10.14 -8.72 10.74
CA GLY A 260 9.90 -7.96 11.97
C GLY A 260 8.44 -7.98 12.40
N TRP A 261 7.50 -7.82 11.48
CA TRP A 261 6.07 -7.97 11.76
C TRP A 261 5.75 -9.37 12.30
N LYS A 262 6.32 -10.42 11.69
CA LYS A 262 6.16 -11.80 12.18
C LYS A 262 6.71 -11.95 13.60
N ASN A 263 7.89 -11.41 13.88
CA ASN A 263 8.50 -11.46 15.19
C ASN A 263 7.63 -10.76 16.25
N GLU A 264 7.06 -9.59 15.92
CA GLU A 264 6.16 -8.88 16.82
C GLU A 264 4.82 -9.62 16.97
N PHE A 265 4.31 -10.22 15.91
CA PHE A 265 3.11 -11.06 15.97
C PHE A 265 3.31 -12.26 16.89
N ASP A 266 4.45 -12.94 16.80
CA ASP A 266 4.74 -14.10 17.65
C ASP A 266 4.82 -13.74 19.14
N LYS A 267 5.18 -12.50 19.50
CA LYS A 267 5.13 -11.97 20.86
C LYS A 267 3.70 -11.70 21.38
N ILE A 268 2.70 -11.83 20.54
CA ILE A 268 1.29 -11.53 20.88
C ILE A 268 0.69 -12.59 21.79
N PHE A 269 1.35 -13.65 22.13
CA PHE A 269 0.83 -14.70 23.02
C PHE A 269 0.84 -14.42 24.52
N PRO A 270 0.61 -13.18 25.06
CA PRO A 270 0.01 -13.00 26.37
C PRO A 270 -1.52 -13.01 26.28
N LEU A 271 -2.14 -13.49 27.34
CA LEU A 271 -3.57 -13.81 27.50
C LEU A 271 -4.57 -12.77 26.93
N SER A 272 -4.23 -11.48 26.96
CA SER A 272 -5.13 -10.38 26.56
C SER A 272 -5.47 -10.32 25.06
N LYS A 273 -4.67 -10.94 24.22
CA LYS A 273 -4.87 -10.96 22.76
C LYS A 273 -5.55 -12.24 22.27
N TRP A 274 -5.63 -13.25 23.11
CA TRP A 274 -6.28 -14.54 22.81
C TRP A 274 -7.73 -14.37 22.35
N ILE A 275 -8.48 -13.46 22.94
CA ILE A 275 -9.88 -13.25 22.59
C ILE A 275 -10.02 -12.82 21.13
N THR A 276 -9.17 -11.89 20.68
CA THR A 276 -9.22 -11.41 19.29
C THR A 276 -8.78 -12.51 18.33
N VAL A 277 -7.66 -13.18 18.60
CA VAL A 277 -7.16 -14.29 17.78
C VAL A 277 -8.18 -15.42 17.72
N THR A 278 -8.75 -15.82 18.84
CA THR A 278 -9.79 -16.89 18.90
C THR A 278 -11.02 -16.51 18.07
N ARG A 279 -11.51 -15.27 18.15
CA ARG A 279 -12.63 -14.80 17.32
C ARG A 279 -12.30 -14.86 15.82
N LEU A 280 -11.10 -14.47 15.46
CA LEU A 280 -10.64 -14.57 14.06
C LEU A 280 -10.51 -16.02 13.60
N MET A 281 -10.02 -16.93 14.45
CA MET A 281 -9.95 -18.36 14.15
C MET A 281 -11.36 -18.98 14.00
N ILE A 282 -12.28 -18.65 14.90
CA ILE A 282 -13.69 -19.11 14.79
C ILE A 282 -14.30 -18.60 13.49
N ARG A 283 -14.01 -17.35 13.09
CA ARG A 283 -14.50 -16.79 11.84
C ARG A 283 -14.08 -17.62 10.62
N THR A 284 -12.89 -18.21 10.62
CA THR A 284 -12.45 -19.06 9.50
C THR A 284 -13.31 -20.30 9.27
N LEU A 285 -14.10 -20.73 10.28
CA LEU A 285 -14.93 -21.93 10.19
C LEU A 285 -16.22 -21.70 9.38
N TYR A 286 -16.74 -20.46 9.38
CA TYR A 286 -18.00 -20.12 8.71
C TYR A 286 -17.87 -19.09 7.60
N ASP A 287 -16.76 -18.29 7.60
CA ASP A 287 -16.46 -17.30 6.56
C ASP A 287 -15.35 -17.85 5.66
N LYS A 288 -15.75 -18.45 4.54
CA LYS A 288 -14.81 -19.05 3.58
C LYS A 288 -13.84 -18.04 3.01
N ASP A 289 -14.27 -16.82 2.79
CA ASP A 289 -13.45 -15.75 2.26
C ASP A 289 -12.39 -15.33 3.27
N PHE A 290 -12.77 -15.20 4.51
CA PHE A 290 -11.83 -14.93 5.60
C PHE A 290 -10.86 -16.12 5.80
N SER A 291 -11.26 -17.35 5.51
CA SER A 291 -10.37 -18.50 5.58
C SER A 291 -9.20 -18.42 4.59
N TYR A 292 -9.43 -17.91 3.36
CA TYR A 292 -8.34 -17.67 2.40
C TYR A 292 -7.43 -16.52 2.85
N TRP A 293 -8.00 -15.47 3.43
CA TRP A 293 -7.22 -14.41 4.07
C TRP A 293 -6.31 -14.97 5.17
N ALA A 294 -6.85 -15.81 6.06
CA ALA A 294 -6.09 -16.46 7.12
C ALA A 294 -5.00 -17.40 6.55
N LYS A 295 -5.29 -18.15 5.46
CA LYS A 295 -4.28 -18.97 4.76
C LYS A 295 -3.11 -18.13 4.25
N ALA A 296 -3.37 -16.98 3.62
CA ALA A 296 -2.32 -16.08 3.15
C ALA A 296 -1.40 -15.65 4.31
N PHE A 297 -1.98 -15.36 5.46
CA PHE A 297 -1.26 -15.00 6.68
C PHE A 297 -0.44 -16.16 7.25
N TRP A 298 -1.07 -17.33 7.48
CA TRP A 298 -0.39 -18.51 8.04
C TRP A 298 0.74 -19.02 7.17
N LYS A 299 0.55 -19.05 5.85
CA LYS A 299 1.57 -19.43 4.88
C LYS A 299 2.61 -18.35 4.64
N GLN A 300 2.43 -17.18 5.27
CA GLN A 300 3.27 -16.00 5.06
C GLN A 300 3.44 -15.67 3.57
N SER A 301 2.36 -15.80 2.79
CA SER A 301 2.38 -15.64 1.34
C SER A 301 2.99 -14.31 0.92
N ASN A 302 2.74 -13.25 1.68
CA ASN A 302 3.32 -11.94 1.44
C ASN A 302 4.87 -12.02 1.46
N ARG A 303 5.46 -12.51 2.57
CA ARG A 303 6.92 -12.64 2.68
C ARG A 303 7.48 -13.57 1.61
N LEU A 304 6.86 -14.73 1.41
CA LEU A 304 7.32 -15.73 0.46
C LEU A 304 7.37 -15.19 -0.98
N CYS A 305 6.35 -14.45 -1.42
CA CYS A 305 6.34 -13.85 -2.75
C CYS A 305 7.52 -12.91 -2.99
N PHE A 306 7.93 -12.15 -1.96
CA PHE A 306 9.10 -11.29 -2.06
C PHE A 306 10.41 -12.07 -1.96
N GLU A 307 10.54 -13.05 -1.05
CA GLU A 307 11.74 -13.89 -0.91
C GLU A 307 12.03 -14.68 -2.20
N LYS A 308 11.00 -15.16 -2.86
CA LYS A 308 11.08 -15.88 -4.14
C LYS A 308 11.25 -14.94 -5.37
N GLY A 309 11.18 -13.63 -5.18
CA GLY A 309 11.24 -12.68 -6.29
C GLY A 309 10.05 -12.77 -7.24
N TRP A 310 8.90 -13.29 -6.80
CA TRP A 310 7.65 -13.27 -7.56
C TRP A 310 6.96 -11.90 -7.49
N MET A 311 7.22 -11.17 -6.42
CA MET A 311 6.79 -9.78 -6.22
C MET A 311 7.99 -8.92 -5.84
N GLY A 312 7.93 -7.65 -6.23
CA GLY A 312 8.86 -6.59 -5.90
C GLY A 312 8.20 -5.50 -5.07
N HIS A 313 9.00 -4.60 -4.58
CA HIS A 313 8.57 -3.37 -3.93
C HIS A 313 9.47 -2.23 -4.37
N GLU A 314 8.90 -1.13 -4.81
CA GLU A 314 9.66 -0.01 -5.31
C GLU A 314 9.16 1.32 -4.77
N PHE A 315 10.10 2.26 -4.61
CA PHE A 315 9.84 3.67 -4.36
C PHE A 315 10.08 4.45 -5.64
N PHE A 316 9.25 5.47 -5.89
CA PHE A 316 9.44 6.35 -7.02
C PHE A 316 9.26 7.82 -6.62
N PHE A 317 10.00 8.68 -7.30
CA PHE A 317 9.90 10.14 -7.16
C PHE A 317 10.01 10.76 -8.54
N VAL A 318 9.05 11.64 -8.87
CA VAL A 318 9.01 12.36 -10.15
C VAL A 318 8.69 13.83 -9.91
N GLU A 319 9.14 14.70 -10.83
CA GLU A 319 8.93 16.15 -10.79
C GLU A 319 8.16 16.58 -12.02
N LYS A 320 7.10 17.37 -11.84
CA LYS A 320 6.32 17.99 -12.90
C LYS A 320 7.18 19.04 -13.63
N GLN A 321 7.24 18.92 -14.97
CA GLN A 321 7.97 19.84 -15.83
C GLN A 321 7.17 21.08 -16.23
#